data_ec09d1982bda4b639852c30f8c6ab04d
#
_entry.id   ec09d1982bda4b639852c30f8c6ab04d
#
_cell.length_a   1.000
_cell.length_b   1.000
_cell.length_c   1.000
_cell.angle_alpha   90.00
_cell.angle_beta   90.00
_cell.angle_gamma   90.00
#
_symmetry.space_group_name_H-M   'P 1'
#
loop_
_entity.id
_entity.type
_entity.pdbx_description
1 polymer ?
#
loop_
_entity_poly.entity_id
_entity_poly.type
_entity_poly.pdbx_seq_one_letter_code
_entity_poly.pdbx_strand_id
1 'polypeptide(L)'
;MAIFSFTNSHAQKSIYDIAINDIAGNPIDLNEFKGKHVLFVNVASECGFTPQYAGLEELHQQYKNDLIVIGLPCNQFGGQEPGVEKEIQQFCVKNFGVSFLMTEKIEVKGENKHPIYNWLTEKKINGKSSSSVKWNFQKYIVDGEGDFVNYFYSTTKPMSPKITSILKQ
;
A
#
# COMPACT_ATOMS: atom_id res chain seq x y z
N MET A 1 -34.23 -23.05 -29.99
CA MET A 1 -32.83 -23.33 -29.75
C MET A 1 -32.26 -22.08 -29.03
N ALA A 2 -32.15 -22.08 -27.71
CA ALA A 2 -31.73 -20.93 -26.94
C ALA A 2 -30.20 -20.96 -26.79
N ILE A 3 -29.54 -19.95 -27.32
CA ILE A 3 -28.08 -19.80 -27.22
C ILE A 3 -27.79 -19.13 -25.86
N PHE A 4 -27.33 -19.92 -24.90
CA PHE A 4 -26.79 -19.39 -23.65
C PHE A 4 -25.38 -18.84 -23.93
N SER A 5 -25.28 -17.53 -24.03
CA SER A 5 -23.99 -16.85 -24.02
C SER A 5 -23.41 -16.92 -22.60
N PHE A 6 -22.43 -17.78 -22.38
CA PHE A 6 -21.59 -17.75 -21.20
C PHE A 6 -20.69 -16.50 -21.31
N THR A 7 -21.06 -15.43 -20.64
CA THR A 7 -20.13 -14.33 -20.38
C THR A 7 -19.11 -14.85 -19.38
N ASN A 8 -17.90 -15.14 -19.86
CA ASN A 8 -16.74 -15.37 -19.02
C ASN A 8 -16.41 -14.06 -18.29
N SER A 9 -17.08 -13.79 -17.20
CA SER A 9 -16.66 -12.76 -16.25
C SER A 9 -15.35 -13.27 -15.65
N HIS A 10 -14.22 -12.78 -16.11
CA HIS A 10 -12.98 -12.86 -15.33
C HIS A 10 -13.28 -12.11 -14.05
N ALA A 11 -13.56 -12.86 -12.97
CA ALA A 11 -13.75 -12.27 -11.66
C ALA A 11 -12.51 -11.44 -11.35
N GLN A 12 -12.69 -10.12 -11.19
CA GLN A 12 -11.63 -9.21 -10.79
C GLN A 12 -11.02 -9.77 -9.51
N LYS A 13 -9.70 -10.02 -9.51
CA LYS A 13 -9.02 -10.56 -8.33
C LYS A 13 -9.13 -9.55 -7.20
N SER A 14 -9.70 -9.95 -6.07
CA SER A 14 -9.79 -9.08 -4.90
C SER A 14 -8.39 -8.78 -4.37
N ILE A 15 -8.16 -7.55 -3.89
CA ILE A 15 -6.91 -7.20 -3.22
C ILE A 15 -6.72 -8.04 -1.93
N TYR A 16 -7.81 -8.45 -1.31
CA TYR A 16 -7.82 -9.27 -0.10
C TYR A 16 -7.31 -10.71 -0.32
N ASP A 17 -7.31 -11.20 -1.56
CA ASP A 17 -6.83 -12.55 -1.92
C ASP A 17 -5.32 -12.61 -2.19
N ILE A 18 -4.61 -11.48 -2.04
CA ILE A 18 -3.19 -11.40 -2.34
C ILE A 18 -2.38 -11.72 -1.10
N ALA A 19 -1.50 -12.73 -1.23
CA ALA A 19 -0.58 -13.10 -0.16
C ALA A 19 0.56 -12.09 -0.02
N ILE A 20 0.88 -11.71 1.20
CA ILE A 20 2.04 -10.91 1.58
C ILE A 20 2.38 -11.20 3.04
N ASN A 21 3.67 -11.08 3.40
CA ASN A 21 4.12 -11.25 4.78
C ASN A 21 4.37 -9.89 5.45
N ASP A 22 4.26 -9.87 6.76
CA ASP A 22 4.74 -8.76 7.57
C ASP A 22 6.29 -8.69 7.54
N ILE A 23 6.85 -7.65 8.14
CA ILE A 23 8.30 -7.43 8.17
C ILE A 23 9.06 -8.49 8.99
N ALA A 24 8.37 -9.26 9.82
CA ALA A 24 8.91 -10.40 10.58
C ALA A 24 8.77 -11.74 9.84
N GLY A 25 8.12 -11.74 8.66
CA GLY A 25 7.94 -12.92 7.81
C GLY A 25 6.65 -13.70 8.11
N ASN A 26 5.72 -13.18 8.90
CA ASN A 26 4.44 -13.83 9.15
C ASN A 26 3.41 -13.45 8.08
N PRO A 27 2.55 -14.38 7.65
CA PRO A 27 1.47 -14.06 6.71
C PRO A 27 0.52 -12.99 7.24
N ILE A 28 0.16 -12.02 6.39
CA ILE A 28 -0.88 -11.03 6.67
C ILE A 28 -2.18 -11.50 6.02
N ASP A 29 -3.26 -11.65 6.79
CA ASP A 29 -4.60 -11.83 6.25
C ASP A 29 -5.23 -10.47 5.95
N LEU A 30 -5.20 -10.05 4.70
CA LEU A 30 -5.77 -8.77 4.28
C LEU A 30 -7.31 -8.73 4.46
N ASN A 31 -7.99 -9.88 4.62
CA ASN A 31 -9.44 -9.90 4.89
C ASN A 31 -9.80 -9.30 6.24
N GLU A 32 -8.89 -9.27 7.20
CA GLU A 32 -9.09 -8.62 8.50
C GLU A 32 -9.26 -7.10 8.38
N PHE A 33 -8.88 -6.51 7.25
CA PHE A 33 -8.97 -5.07 7.00
C PHE A 33 -10.27 -4.65 6.32
N LYS A 34 -11.16 -5.60 5.94
CA LYS A 34 -12.47 -5.30 5.37
C LYS A 34 -13.27 -4.36 6.29
N GLY A 35 -13.95 -3.41 5.67
CA GLY A 35 -14.69 -2.36 6.38
C GLY A 35 -13.84 -1.14 6.75
N LYS A 36 -12.53 -1.16 6.53
CA LYS A 36 -11.64 -0.01 6.72
C LYS A 36 -10.94 0.37 5.42
N HIS A 37 -10.63 1.63 5.25
CA HIS A 37 -9.71 2.05 4.20
C HIS A 37 -8.32 1.43 4.44
N VAL A 38 -7.60 1.14 3.38
CA VAL A 38 -6.19 0.70 3.45
C VAL A 38 -5.33 1.64 2.62
N LEU A 39 -4.31 2.21 3.24
CA LEU A 39 -3.31 3.06 2.60
C LEU A 39 -2.01 2.27 2.43
N PHE A 40 -1.69 1.92 1.19
CA PHE A 40 -0.43 1.27 0.82
C PHE A 40 0.60 2.34 0.44
N VAL A 41 1.79 2.28 1.03
CA VAL A 41 2.88 3.24 0.78
C VAL A 41 4.19 2.50 0.60
N ASN A 42 4.84 2.66 -0.55
CA ASN A 42 6.20 2.15 -0.72
C ASN A 42 7.19 3.08 -0.02
N VAL A 43 7.95 2.53 0.92
CA VAL A 43 8.78 3.30 1.85
C VAL A 43 10.26 2.99 1.71
N ALA A 44 11.10 3.92 2.20
CA ALA A 44 12.55 3.76 2.23
C ALA A 44 13.17 4.56 3.39
N SER A 45 14.28 4.05 3.95
CA SER A 45 14.96 4.61 5.12
C SER A 45 15.91 5.76 4.79
N GLU A 46 16.41 5.84 3.55
CA GLU A 46 17.47 6.78 3.12
C GLU A 46 16.99 7.76 2.02
N CYS A 47 15.72 8.14 2.05
CA CYS A 47 15.10 9.01 1.05
C CYS A 47 14.88 10.43 1.60
N GLY A 48 14.91 11.45 0.74
CA GLY A 48 14.50 12.80 1.12
C GLY A 48 13.06 12.90 1.65
N PHE A 49 12.20 11.92 1.30
CA PHE A 49 10.83 11.81 1.82
C PHE A 49 10.70 10.95 3.08
N THR A 50 11.77 10.35 3.60
CA THR A 50 11.77 9.54 4.83
C THR A 50 11.11 10.24 6.04
N PRO A 51 11.21 11.58 6.22
CA PRO A 51 10.48 12.27 7.28
C PRO A 51 8.94 12.11 7.22
N GLN A 52 8.38 11.66 6.09
CA GLN A 52 6.95 11.36 6.00
C GLN A 52 6.50 10.18 6.86
N TYR A 53 7.41 9.34 7.38
CA TYR A 53 7.08 8.33 8.37
C TYR A 53 6.35 8.92 9.60
N ALA A 54 6.79 10.11 10.07
CA ALA A 54 6.11 10.79 11.17
C ALA A 54 4.64 11.14 10.83
N GLY A 55 4.39 11.64 9.62
CA GLY A 55 3.03 11.95 9.18
C GLY A 55 2.19 10.69 8.89
N LEU A 56 2.80 9.58 8.49
CA LEU A 56 2.11 8.29 8.34
C LEU A 56 1.70 7.73 9.71
N GLU A 57 2.57 7.84 10.71
CA GLU A 57 2.26 7.43 12.07
C GLU A 57 1.15 8.31 12.67
N GLU A 58 1.21 9.63 12.48
CA GLU A 58 0.14 10.55 12.90
C GLU A 58 -1.20 10.16 12.25
N LEU A 59 -1.21 9.90 10.94
CA LEU A 59 -2.40 9.47 10.20
C LEU A 59 -2.95 8.15 10.76
N HIS A 60 -2.06 7.18 11.01
CA HIS A 60 -2.42 5.88 11.58
C HIS A 60 -3.08 6.04 12.95
N GLN A 61 -2.50 6.83 13.86
CA GLN A 61 -3.03 7.03 15.20
C GLN A 61 -4.36 7.77 15.18
N GLN A 62 -4.48 8.81 14.35
CA GLN A 62 -5.68 9.62 14.30
C GLN A 62 -6.87 8.89 13.69
N TYR A 63 -6.64 8.02 12.70
CA TYR A 63 -7.70 7.34 11.94
C TYR A 63 -7.72 5.81 12.14
N LYS A 64 -7.16 5.30 13.22
CA LYS A 64 -7.01 3.85 13.50
C LYS A 64 -8.30 3.03 13.44
N ASN A 65 -9.46 3.68 13.62
CA ASN A 65 -10.75 3.01 13.54
C ASN A 65 -11.22 2.82 12.09
N ASP A 66 -10.78 3.70 11.18
CA ASP A 66 -11.29 3.79 9.81
C ASP A 66 -10.21 3.51 8.75
N LEU A 67 -8.93 3.49 9.15
CA LEU A 67 -7.79 3.35 8.25
C LEU A 67 -6.76 2.35 8.78
N ILE A 68 -6.29 1.50 7.89
CA ILE A 68 -5.07 0.71 8.04
C ILE A 68 -3.98 1.34 7.19
N VAL A 69 -2.82 1.66 7.78
CA VAL A 69 -1.62 2.09 7.05
C VAL A 69 -0.70 0.89 6.90
N ILE A 70 -0.23 0.63 5.68
CA ILE A 70 0.73 -0.43 5.37
C ILE A 70 1.94 0.19 4.66
N GLY A 71 3.10 0.11 5.30
CA GLY A 71 4.38 0.47 4.72
C GLY A 71 5.03 -0.73 4.04
N LEU A 72 5.40 -0.59 2.77
CA LEU A 72 6.00 -1.65 1.97
C LEU A 72 7.44 -1.23 1.58
N PRO A 73 8.46 -1.72 2.28
CA PRO A 73 9.86 -1.38 1.98
C PRO A 73 10.23 -1.75 0.54
N CYS A 74 10.92 -0.84 -0.15
CA CYS A 74 11.30 -1.02 -1.54
C CYS A 74 12.64 -0.37 -1.87
N ASN A 75 13.59 -1.15 -2.41
CA ASN A 75 14.95 -0.67 -2.74
C ASN A 75 15.11 -0.20 -4.20
N GLN A 76 14.01 -0.11 -4.98
CA GLN A 76 14.10 0.12 -6.43
C GLN A 76 14.28 1.61 -6.83
N PHE A 77 14.28 2.53 -5.89
CA PHE A 77 14.41 3.97 -6.14
C PHE A 77 15.68 4.50 -5.48
N GLY A 78 16.75 4.56 -6.28
CA GLY A 78 18.05 5.06 -5.85
C GLY A 78 18.78 4.17 -4.84
N GLY A 79 18.34 2.92 -4.62
CA GLY A 79 18.94 2.03 -3.62
C GLY A 79 18.75 2.54 -2.18
N GLN A 80 17.67 3.27 -1.92
CA GLN A 80 17.44 4.00 -0.66
C GLN A 80 16.79 3.14 0.46
N GLU A 81 16.65 1.82 0.24
CA GLU A 81 16.24 0.85 1.27
C GLU A 81 17.19 -0.36 1.28
N PRO A 82 18.50 -0.17 1.55
CA PRO A 82 19.48 -1.23 1.42
C PRO A 82 19.41 -2.27 2.56
N GLY A 83 18.90 -1.88 3.73
CA GLY A 83 18.83 -2.72 4.94
C GLY A 83 18.00 -3.98 4.76
N VAL A 84 18.22 -4.97 5.64
CA VAL A 84 17.32 -6.13 5.78
C VAL A 84 16.10 -5.76 6.64
N GLU A 85 15.04 -6.56 6.59
CA GLU A 85 13.76 -6.30 7.24
C GLU A 85 13.91 -5.92 8.73
N LYS A 86 14.75 -6.63 9.46
CA LYS A 86 15.02 -6.35 10.88
C LYS A 86 15.63 -4.96 11.12
N GLU A 87 16.55 -4.55 10.25
CA GLU A 87 17.20 -3.23 10.32
C GLU A 87 16.20 -2.13 9.98
N ILE A 88 15.37 -2.35 8.95
CA ILE A 88 14.30 -1.43 8.54
C ILE A 88 13.31 -1.24 9.70
N GLN A 89 12.85 -2.32 10.31
CA GLN A 89 11.93 -2.27 11.43
C GLN A 89 12.50 -1.48 12.60
N GLN A 90 13.75 -1.76 12.97
CA GLN A 90 14.44 -1.04 14.04
C GLN A 90 14.59 0.45 13.74
N PHE A 91 14.96 0.78 12.50
CA PHE A 91 15.06 2.16 12.04
C PHE A 91 13.73 2.91 12.18
N CYS A 92 12.64 2.32 11.68
CA CYS A 92 11.31 2.92 11.70
C CYS A 92 10.80 3.15 13.13
N VAL A 93 10.94 2.17 14.00
CA VAL A 93 10.52 2.26 15.42
C VAL A 93 11.37 3.29 16.15
N LYS A 94 12.71 3.21 16.05
CA LYS A 94 13.63 4.06 16.80
C LYS A 94 13.53 5.54 16.40
N ASN A 95 13.40 5.83 15.11
CA ASN A 95 13.48 7.21 14.61
C ASN A 95 12.12 7.90 14.47
N PHE A 96 11.04 7.13 14.27
CA PHE A 96 9.72 7.68 13.96
C PHE A 96 8.59 7.11 14.83
N GLY A 97 8.89 6.16 15.72
CA GLY A 97 7.88 5.50 16.57
C GLY A 97 6.84 4.72 15.75
N VAL A 98 7.20 4.25 14.54
CA VAL A 98 6.26 3.56 13.65
C VAL A 98 5.61 2.38 14.35
N SER A 99 4.30 2.40 14.42
CA SER A 99 3.45 1.35 14.98
C SER A 99 2.48 0.75 13.98
N PHE A 100 2.32 1.35 12.80
CA PHE A 100 1.55 0.78 11.72
C PHE A 100 2.24 -0.43 11.08
N LEU A 101 1.46 -1.21 10.33
CA LEU A 101 1.91 -2.45 9.71
C LEU A 101 3.01 -2.20 8.67
N MET A 102 4.13 -2.90 8.81
CA MET A 102 5.20 -2.96 7.83
C MET A 102 5.27 -4.36 7.22
N THR A 103 5.53 -4.44 5.91
CA THR A 103 5.68 -5.72 5.21
C THR A 103 7.15 -6.10 5.00
N GLU A 104 7.38 -7.32 4.53
CA GLU A 104 8.63 -7.71 3.90
C GLU A 104 9.00 -6.74 2.76
N LYS A 105 10.29 -6.68 2.41
CA LYS A 105 10.75 -5.87 1.27
C LYS A 105 10.26 -6.47 -0.04
N ILE A 106 9.66 -5.64 -0.89
CA ILE A 106 9.09 -6.07 -2.16
C ILE A 106 9.54 -5.21 -3.34
N GLU A 107 9.33 -5.72 -4.56
CA GLU A 107 9.45 -4.94 -5.78
C GLU A 107 8.09 -4.35 -6.18
N VAL A 108 8.08 -3.06 -6.54
CA VAL A 108 6.86 -2.30 -6.90
C VAL A 108 6.77 -1.96 -8.39
N LYS A 109 7.81 -2.31 -9.15
CA LYS A 109 7.90 -2.11 -10.61
C LYS A 109 8.77 -3.21 -11.25
N GLY A 110 8.70 -3.34 -12.58
CA GLY A 110 9.46 -4.34 -13.34
C GLY A 110 8.77 -5.69 -13.40
N GLU A 111 9.52 -6.70 -13.88
CA GLU A 111 8.99 -8.04 -14.14
C GLU A 111 8.58 -8.77 -12.85
N ASN A 112 9.33 -8.57 -11.77
CA ASN A 112 9.09 -9.18 -10.46
C ASN A 112 8.16 -8.34 -9.56
N LYS A 113 7.44 -7.39 -10.15
CA LYS A 113 6.49 -6.54 -9.40
C LYS A 113 5.53 -7.40 -8.59
N HIS A 114 5.47 -7.13 -7.27
CA HIS A 114 4.61 -7.88 -6.35
C HIS A 114 3.14 -7.82 -6.76
N PRO A 115 2.34 -8.88 -6.59
CA PRO A 115 0.92 -8.92 -6.97
C PRO A 115 0.07 -7.78 -6.39
N ILE A 116 0.37 -7.29 -5.19
CA ILE A 116 -0.28 -6.08 -4.63
C ILE A 116 -0.08 -4.88 -5.57
N TYR A 117 1.14 -4.65 -6.05
CA TYR A 117 1.40 -3.53 -6.96
C TYR A 117 0.91 -3.78 -8.38
N ASN A 118 0.79 -5.03 -8.84
CA ASN A 118 0.02 -5.33 -10.05
C ASN A 118 -1.43 -4.86 -9.88
N TRP A 119 -2.05 -5.19 -8.75
CA TRP A 119 -3.42 -4.78 -8.46
C TRP A 119 -3.55 -3.25 -8.36
N LEU A 120 -2.70 -2.59 -7.58
CA LEU A 120 -2.74 -1.15 -7.34
C LEU A 120 -2.48 -0.30 -8.61
N THR A 121 -1.72 -0.83 -9.58
CA THR A 121 -1.23 -0.04 -10.71
C THR A 121 -1.87 -0.39 -12.06
N GLU A 122 -2.67 -1.47 -12.15
CA GLU A 122 -3.20 -1.94 -13.43
C GLU A 122 -4.74 -1.92 -13.48
N LYS A 123 -5.30 -1.01 -14.28
CA LYS A 123 -6.76 -0.88 -14.46
C LYS A 123 -7.44 -2.19 -14.83
N LYS A 124 -6.77 -3.05 -15.64
CA LYS A 124 -7.32 -4.36 -16.04
C LYS A 124 -7.54 -5.29 -14.84
N ILE A 125 -6.89 -5.02 -13.69
CA ILE A 125 -6.99 -5.82 -12.47
C ILE A 125 -7.86 -5.12 -11.43
N ASN A 126 -7.65 -3.81 -11.18
CA ASN A 126 -8.39 -3.05 -10.16
C ASN A 126 -9.70 -2.41 -10.67
N GLY A 127 -9.95 -2.44 -11.99
CA GLY A 127 -11.16 -1.92 -12.60
C GLY A 127 -11.25 -0.39 -12.71
N LYS A 128 -10.37 0.36 -12.07
CA LYS A 128 -10.51 1.83 -11.92
C LYS A 128 -9.41 2.63 -12.62
N SER A 129 -8.13 2.35 -12.34
CA SER A 129 -7.03 3.23 -12.72
C SER A 129 -5.76 2.47 -13.10
N SER A 130 -5.03 3.01 -14.07
CA SER A 130 -3.64 2.62 -14.36
C SER A 130 -2.69 3.70 -13.90
N SER A 131 -1.57 3.29 -13.31
CA SER A 131 -0.52 4.19 -12.84
C SER A 131 0.84 3.49 -12.87
N SER A 132 1.88 4.20 -12.47
CA SER A 132 3.19 3.61 -12.18
C SER A 132 3.78 4.26 -10.95
N VAL A 133 4.51 3.49 -10.16
CA VAL A 133 5.24 4.04 -9.01
C VAL A 133 6.43 4.84 -9.53
N LYS A 134 6.46 6.13 -9.22
CA LYS A 134 7.48 7.07 -9.71
C LYS A 134 8.64 7.23 -8.75
N TRP A 135 8.38 7.15 -7.44
CA TRP A 135 9.39 7.32 -6.40
C TRP A 135 8.94 6.72 -5.07
N ASN A 136 9.81 6.71 -4.07
CA ASN A 136 9.47 6.32 -2.70
C ASN A 136 8.36 7.22 -2.13
N PHE A 137 7.58 6.69 -1.19
CA PHE A 137 6.45 7.37 -0.53
C PHE A 137 5.30 7.74 -1.47
N GLN A 138 5.12 7.05 -2.60
CA GLN A 138 3.88 7.09 -3.36
C GLN A 138 2.81 6.29 -2.61
N LYS A 139 1.60 6.79 -2.60
CA LYS A 139 0.51 6.28 -1.78
C LYS A 139 -0.63 5.80 -2.66
N TYR A 140 -1.27 4.71 -2.25
CA TYR A 140 -2.46 4.14 -2.88
C TYR A 140 -3.51 3.89 -1.81
N ILE A 141 -4.75 4.27 -2.05
CA ILE A 141 -5.86 4.08 -1.11
C ILE A 141 -6.92 3.18 -1.71
N VAL A 142 -7.37 2.24 -0.89
CA VAL A 142 -8.44 1.27 -1.17
C VAL A 142 -9.49 1.45 -0.10
N ASP A 143 -10.78 1.36 -0.46
CA ASP A 143 -11.88 1.48 0.52
C ASP A 143 -12.15 0.18 1.28
N GLY A 144 -13.14 0.23 2.17
CA GLY A 144 -13.51 -0.91 3.01
C GLY A 144 -14.11 -2.10 2.26
N GLU A 145 -14.58 -1.89 1.03
CA GLU A 145 -15.08 -2.93 0.13
C GLU A 145 -13.95 -3.58 -0.67
N GLY A 146 -12.75 -3.01 -0.63
CA GLY A 146 -11.60 -3.48 -1.40
C GLY A 146 -11.51 -2.87 -2.79
N ASP A 147 -12.21 -1.78 -3.04
CA ASP A 147 -12.18 -1.07 -4.30
C ASP A 147 -11.08 0.00 -4.30
N PHE A 148 -10.41 0.14 -5.45
CA PHE A 148 -9.41 1.18 -5.65
C PHE A 148 -10.07 2.56 -5.60
N VAL A 149 -9.56 3.47 -4.73
CA VAL A 149 -10.08 4.83 -4.60
C VAL A 149 -9.21 5.82 -5.35
N ASN A 150 -7.91 5.93 -5.01
CA ASN A 150 -7.01 6.90 -5.61
C ASN A 150 -5.53 6.57 -5.31
N TYR A 151 -4.64 7.31 -5.97
CA TYR A 151 -3.21 7.31 -5.64
C TYR A 151 -2.66 8.74 -5.55
N PHE A 152 -1.56 8.90 -4.83
CA PHE A 152 -0.92 10.19 -4.59
C PHE A 152 0.59 10.04 -4.71
N TYR A 153 1.21 10.96 -5.43
CA TYR A 153 2.66 11.00 -5.56
C TYR A 153 3.35 11.34 -4.24
N SER A 154 4.66 11.11 -4.19
CA SER A 154 5.52 11.31 -3.01
C SER A 154 5.38 12.70 -2.38
N THR A 155 5.14 13.73 -3.19
CA THR A 155 4.97 15.12 -2.74
C THR A 155 3.69 15.38 -1.95
N THR A 156 2.68 14.51 -2.04
CA THR A 156 1.47 14.61 -1.23
C THR A 156 1.78 14.10 0.18
N LYS A 157 1.74 14.97 1.18
CA LYS A 157 1.96 14.64 2.59
C LYS A 157 0.86 13.71 3.11
N PRO A 158 1.17 12.79 4.06
CA PRO A 158 0.17 11.87 4.61
C PRO A 158 -1.06 12.56 5.20
N MET A 159 -0.87 13.65 5.94
CA MET A 159 -1.96 14.42 6.55
C MET A 159 -2.61 15.46 5.62
N SER A 160 -2.32 15.39 4.32
CA SER A 160 -2.96 16.28 3.33
C SER A 160 -4.48 16.10 3.30
N PRO A 161 -5.27 17.19 3.17
CA PRO A 161 -6.71 17.12 2.94
C PRO A 161 -7.11 16.23 1.75
N LYS A 162 -6.23 16.06 0.76
CA LYS A 162 -6.44 15.14 -0.37
C LYS A 162 -6.63 13.68 0.08
N ILE A 163 -6.01 13.30 1.20
CA ILE A 163 -6.13 11.95 1.79
C ILE A 163 -7.16 11.97 2.91
N THR A 164 -7.06 12.89 3.86
CA THR A 164 -7.90 12.87 5.07
C THR A 164 -9.38 13.14 4.79
N SER A 165 -9.73 13.84 3.69
CA SER A 165 -11.13 14.03 3.31
C SER A 165 -11.81 12.73 2.82
N ILE A 166 -11.04 11.76 2.30
CA ILE A 166 -11.56 10.45 1.90
C ILE A 166 -12.00 9.65 3.14
N LEU A 167 -11.28 9.78 4.25
CA LEU A 167 -11.49 9.03 5.49
C LEU A 167 -12.66 9.56 6.34
N LYS A 168 -13.27 10.67 5.95
CA LYS A 168 -14.37 11.32 6.69
C LYS A 168 -15.73 11.09 6.07
N GLN A 169 -15.81 10.22 5.06
CA GLN A 169 -17.06 9.93 4.33
C GLN A 169 -17.79 8.73 4.91
#